data_d9b20eab8ccb3ac38ec6ae591e53cbf5
#
_entry.id   d9b20eab8ccb3ac38ec6ae591e53cbf5
#
_cell.length_a   1.000
_cell.length_b   1.000
_cell.length_c   1.000
_cell.angle_alpha   90.00
_cell.angle_beta   90.00
_cell.angle_gamma   90.00
#
_symmetry.space_group_name_H-M   'P 1'
#
loop_
_entity.id
_entity.type
_entity.pdbx_description
1 polymer ?
#
loop_
_entity_poly.entity_id
_entity_poly.type
_entity_poly.pdbx_seq_one_letter_code
_entity_poly.pdbx_strand_id
1 'polypeptide(L)'
;MKFVCSRCKKEADVTTAMPKCTCGGLWDLVFDHPDFSPDLVDRDTWGMFRYRAFMPVLDDSWKKVTLGEGMTPVISLDEDVLLKMDYYMPTLSFKDRGAAMLVAHCKSIGIERVVQDSSGNAGN
;
A
#
# COMPACT_ATOMS: atom_id res chain seq x y z
N MET A 1 8.02 -5.33 12.34
CA MET A 1 6.69 -4.88 11.88
C MET A 1 5.63 -5.41 12.83
N LYS A 2 4.69 -4.56 13.28
CA LYS A 2 3.57 -4.91 14.18
C LYS A 2 2.42 -3.93 14.02
N PHE A 3 1.22 -4.34 14.44
CA PHE A 3 0.10 -3.44 14.62
C PHE A 3 0.06 -2.89 16.05
N VAL A 4 -0.30 -1.63 16.18
CA VAL A 4 -0.53 -0.96 17.48
C VAL A 4 -1.91 -0.32 17.46
N CYS A 5 -2.74 -0.60 18.44
CA CYS A 5 -4.07 -0.01 18.51
C CYS A 5 -4.00 1.50 18.74
N SER A 6 -4.66 2.28 17.89
CA SER A 6 -4.71 3.75 17.98
C SER A 6 -5.28 4.24 19.34
N ARG A 7 -6.21 3.46 19.94
CA ARG A 7 -6.93 3.82 21.18
C ARG A 7 -6.25 3.30 22.46
N CYS A 8 -6.05 1.97 22.57
CA CYS A 8 -5.60 1.35 23.83
C CYS A 8 -4.12 0.94 23.82
N LYS A 9 -3.41 1.18 22.73
CA LYS A 9 -1.99 0.87 22.53
C LYS A 9 -1.63 -0.63 22.60
N LYS A 10 -2.63 -1.51 22.64
CA LYS A 10 -2.39 -2.95 22.53
C LYS A 10 -1.70 -3.27 21.22
N GLU A 11 -0.68 -4.13 21.28
CA GLU A 11 0.04 -4.61 20.12
C GLU A 11 -0.58 -5.90 19.58
N ALA A 12 -0.47 -6.13 18.29
CA ALA A 12 -0.84 -7.35 17.61
C ALA A 12 0.15 -7.68 16.49
N ASP A 13 0.25 -8.95 16.16
CA ASP A 13 1.04 -9.40 15.02
C ASP A 13 0.40 -8.90 13.71
N VAL A 14 1.25 -8.57 12.72
CA VAL A 14 0.78 -8.13 11.40
C VAL A 14 0.02 -9.20 10.63
N THR A 15 0.15 -10.45 11.02
CA THR A 15 -0.60 -11.58 10.43
C THR A 15 -2.02 -11.71 10.98
N THR A 16 -2.43 -10.86 11.92
CA THR A 16 -3.79 -10.90 12.44
C THR A 16 -4.82 -10.58 11.37
N ALA A 17 -5.82 -11.45 11.22
CA ALA A 17 -6.99 -11.20 10.37
C ALA A 17 -8.07 -10.32 11.05
N MET A 18 -7.83 -9.87 12.29
CA MET A 18 -8.77 -9.02 13.03
C MET A 18 -8.76 -7.59 12.46
N PRO A 19 -9.86 -7.09 11.87
CA PRO A 19 -9.90 -5.77 11.23
C PRO A 19 -9.81 -4.60 12.22
N LYS A 20 -10.08 -4.88 13.51
CA LYS A 20 -10.04 -3.89 14.60
C LYS A 20 -9.56 -4.54 15.90
N CYS A 21 -9.02 -3.72 16.79
CA CYS A 21 -8.72 -4.14 18.15
C CYS A 21 -10.01 -4.48 18.93
N THR A 22 -9.91 -5.36 19.92
CA THR A 22 -11.02 -5.74 20.80
C THR A 22 -11.66 -4.55 21.52
N CYS A 23 -10.95 -3.43 21.69
CA CYS A 23 -11.50 -2.18 22.24
C CYS A 23 -12.25 -1.31 21.20
N GLY A 24 -12.34 -1.76 19.94
CA GLY A 24 -12.94 -1.03 18.81
C GLY A 24 -12.01 0.00 18.15
N GLY A 25 -10.77 0.16 18.62
CA GLY A 25 -9.77 1.03 17.99
C GLY A 25 -9.23 0.44 16.68
N LEU A 26 -8.77 1.31 15.78
CA LEU A 26 -8.13 0.89 14.54
C LEU A 26 -6.68 0.48 14.82
N TRP A 27 -6.12 -0.29 13.88
CA TRP A 27 -4.71 -0.65 13.89
C TRP A 27 -3.87 0.38 13.15
N ASP A 28 -2.84 0.88 13.82
CA ASP A 28 -1.74 1.62 13.20
C ASP A 28 -0.61 0.63 12.91
N LEU A 29 -0.09 0.63 11.70
CA LEU A 29 1.04 -0.21 11.33
C LEU A 29 2.35 0.47 11.75
N VAL A 30 3.15 -0.23 12.55
CA VAL A 30 4.50 0.20 12.95
C VAL A 30 5.51 -0.74 12.31
N PHE A 31 6.43 -0.19 11.54
CA PHE A 31 7.52 -0.92 10.90
C PHE A 31 8.76 -0.04 10.75
N ASP A 32 9.91 -0.68 10.77
CA ASP A 32 11.19 -0.03 10.51
C ASP A 32 11.47 -0.04 9.00
N HIS A 33 11.95 1.06 8.48
CA HIS A 33 12.41 1.16 7.11
C HIS A 33 13.76 1.90 7.08
N PRO A 34 14.63 1.59 6.11
CA PRO A 34 15.88 2.31 5.94
C PRO A 34 15.61 3.75 5.51
N ASP A 35 16.61 4.61 5.72
CA ASP A 35 16.63 5.92 5.07
C ASP A 35 16.64 5.74 3.55
N PHE A 36 16.09 6.72 2.85
CA PHE A 36 16.02 6.64 1.40
C PHE A 36 17.43 6.62 0.78
N SER A 37 17.68 5.59 -0.02
CA SER A 37 18.83 5.50 -0.91
C SER A 37 18.40 5.04 -2.30
N PRO A 38 18.89 5.67 -3.38
CA PRO A 38 18.65 5.21 -4.75
C PRO A 38 19.09 3.78 -5.02
N ASP A 39 20.08 3.27 -4.26
CA ASP A 39 20.61 1.90 -4.40
C ASP A 39 19.63 0.84 -3.89
N LEU A 40 18.69 1.24 -3.04
CA LEU A 40 17.63 0.36 -2.53
C LEU A 40 16.40 0.31 -3.45
N VAL A 41 16.40 1.08 -4.54
CA VAL A 41 15.34 1.07 -5.55
C VAL A 41 15.57 -0.07 -6.52
N ASP A 42 14.65 -1.04 -6.53
CA ASP A 42 14.69 -2.12 -7.52
C ASP A 42 14.29 -1.61 -8.91
N ARG A 43 15.28 -1.44 -9.78
CA ARG A 43 15.09 -0.88 -11.11
C ARG A 43 14.50 -1.87 -12.11
N ASP A 44 14.56 -3.18 -11.80
CA ASP A 44 14.00 -4.24 -12.62
C ASP A 44 12.50 -4.44 -12.38
N THR A 45 11.99 -3.95 -11.25
CA THR A 45 10.55 -3.94 -10.95
C THR A 45 9.89 -2.68 -11.47
N TRP A 46 8.88 -2.84 -12.34
CA TRP A 46 8.01 -1.75 -12.76
C TRP A 46 6.94 -1.46 -11.71
N GLY A 47 6.54 -0.19 -11.60
CA GLY A 47 5.49 0.23 -10.68
C GLY A 47 5.99 0.60 -9.27
N MET A 48 5.07 0.72 -8.33
CA MET A 48 5.37 1.21 -6.99
C MET A 48 6.22 0.24 -6.16
N PHE A 49 6.12 -1.06 -6.42
CA PHE A 49 6.87 -2.08 -5.66
C PHE A 49 8.38 -2.07 -5.92
N ARG A 50 8.87 -1.26 -6.85
CA ARG A 50 10.29 -0.95 -6.96
C ARG A 50 10.86 -0.31 -5.68
N TYR A 51 10.00 0.31 -4.89
CA TYR A 51 10.31 0.95 -3.61
C TYR A 51 10.02 0.07 -2.40
N ARG A 52 9.83 -1.25 -2.59
CA ARG A 52 9.42 -2.17 -1.52
C ARG A 52 10.37 -2.21 -0.33
N ALA A 53 11.65 -1.84 -0.48
CA ALA A 53 12.58 -1.70 0.63
C ALA A 53 12.11 -0.68 1.69
N PHE A 54 11.26 0.27 1.29
CA PHE A 54 10.70 1.32 2.13
C PHE A 54 9.22 1.08 2.49
N MET A 55 8.68 -0.09 2.16
CA MET A 55 7.25 -0.39 2.28
C MET A 55 7.03 -1.59 3.20
N PRO A 56 5.88 -1.67 3.88
CA PRO A 56 5.56 -2.78 4.80
C PRO A 56 5.15 -4.06 4.05
N VAL A 57 5.99 -4.52 3.13
CA VAL A 57 5.76 -5.74 2.36
C VAL A 57 6.22 -6.94 3.17
N LEU A 58 5.35 -7.94 3.39
CA LEU A 58 5.66 -9.13 4.18
C LEU A 58 6.45 -10.19 3.39
N ASP A 59 6.05 -10.40 2.14
CA ASP A 59 6.61 -11.43 1.26
C ASP A 59 6.42 -11.07 -0.22
N ASP A 60 6.62 -12.03 -1.10
CA ASP A 60 6.46 -11.87 -2.56
C ASP A 60 5.00 -11.95 -3.05
N SER A 61 4.00 -11.94 -2.17
CA SER A 61 2.58 -11.97 -2.55
C SER A 61 2.17 -10.80 -3.44
N TRP A 62 2.84 -9.66 -3.31
CA TRP A 62 2.64 -8.49 -4.17
C TRP A 62 2.81 -8.80 -5.66
N LYS A 63 3.72 -9.73 -6.02
CA LYS A 63 3.96 -10.14 -7.42
C LYS A 63 2.74 -10.76 -8.08
N LYS A 64 1.82 -11.31 -7.28
CA LYS A 64 0.60 -11.97 -7.75
C LYS A 64 -0.61 -11.04 -7.85
N VAL A 65 -0.49 -9.82 -7.32
CA VAL A 65 -1.61 -8.88 -7.22
C VAL A 65 -1.36 -7.55 -7.92
N THR A 66 -0.10 -7.16 -8.10
CA THR A 66 0.23 -5.90 -8.79
C THR A 66 -0.29 -5.89 -10.21
N LEU A 67 -0.86 -4.76 -10.61
CA LEU A 67 -1.28 -4.44 -11.97
C LEU A 67 -0.30 -3.45 -12.64
N GLY A 68 0.85 -3.17 -11.99
CA GLY A 68 1.84 -2.19 -12.45
C GLY A 68 1.54 -0.76 -11.99
N GLU A 69 0.76 -0.60 -10.94
CA GLU A 69 0.40 0.69 -10.36
C GLU A 69 1.64 1.50 -9.92
N GLY A 70 1.56 2.78 -10.10
CA GLY A 70 2.68 3.72 -9.88
C GLY A 70 3.28 4.21 -11.18
N MET A 71 4.48 4.79 -11.11
CA MET A 71 5.20 5.37 -12.26
C MET A 71 4.36 6.38 -13.07
N THR A 72 3.45 7.06 -12.39
CA THR A 72 2.57 8.06 -13.01
C THR A 72 3.38 9.26 -13.51
N PRO A 73 3.02 9.84 -14.68
CA PRO A 73 3.78 10.94 -15.25
C PRO A 73 3.69 12.20 -14.39
N VAL A 74 4.72 13.02 -14.53
CA VAL A 74 4.71 14.42 -14.07
C VAL A 74 4.75 15.30 -15.31
N ILE A 75 3.81 16.23 -15.43
CA ILE A 75 3.74 17.16 -16.53
C ILE A 75 3.85 18.60 -16.01
N SER A 76 4.43 19.49 -16.81
CA SER A 76 4.43 20.92 -16.52
C SER A 76 3.09 21.52 -16.95
N LEU A 77 2.44 22.24 -16.05
CA LEU A 77 1.26 23.05 -16.36
C LEU A 77 1.69 24.44 -16.83
N ASP A 78 2.68 25.01 -16.14
CA ASP A 78 3.35 26.27 -16.47
C ASP A 78 4.79 26.24 -15.94
N GLU A 79 5.47 27.41 -15.89
CA GLU A 79 6.88 27.51 -15.48
C GLU A 79 7.12 27.05 -14.03
N ASP A 80 6.14 27.24 -13.13
CA ASP A 80 6.28 27.01 -11.70
C ASP A 80 5.45 25.84 -11.18
N VAL A 81 4.53 25.25 -11.97
CA VAL A 81 3.58 24.24 -11.53
C VAL A 81 3.76 22.93 -12.26
N LEU A 82 4.06 21.88 -11.49
CA LEU A 82 4.11 20.50 -11.97
C LEU A 82 2.89 19.72 -11.46
N LEU A 83 2.28 18.96 -12.36
CA LEU A 83 1.16 18.07 -12.04
C LEU A 83 1.62 16.63 -12.01
N LYS A 84 1.48 15.97 -10.86
CA LYS A 84 1.59 14.53 -10.73
C LYS A 84 0.29 13.88 -11.15
N MET A 85 0.29 13.20 -12.29
CA MET A 85 -0.90 12.63 -12.93
C MET A 85 -1.31 11.30 -12.28
N ASP A 86 -1.66 11.33 -11.00
CA ASP A 86 -1.87 10.11 -10.20
C ASP A 86 -3.14 9.32 -10.57
N TYR A 87 -3.96 9.81 -11.48
CA TYR A 87 -5.06 9.05 -12.09
C TYR A 87 -4.61 8.17 -13.27
N TYR A 88 -3.35 8.27 -13.74
CA TYR A 88 -2.77 7.34 -14.72
C TYR A 88 -2.38 6.03 -14.06
N MET A 89 -3.37 5.37 -13.49
CA MET A 89 -3.28 4.10 -12.80
C MET A 89 -4.14 3.05 -13.53
N PRO A 90 -3.93 1.75 -13.29
CA PRO A 90 -4.68 0.67 -13.96
C PRO A 90 -6.21 0.82 -13.91
N THR A 91 -6.77 1.30 -12.77
CA THR A 91 -8.21 1.56 -12.64
C THR A 91 -8.56 3.05 -12.75
N LEU A 92 -7.65 3.88 -13.27
CA LEU A 92 -7.80 5.34 -13.39
C LEU A 92 -8.01 6.05 -12.04
N SER A 93 -7.49 5.47 -10.97
CA SER A 93 -7.61 6.00 -9.62
C SER A 93 -6.29 5.90 -8.84
N PHE A 94 -5.92 6.97 -8.14
CA PHE A 94 -4.78 6.95 -7.21
C PHE A 94 -4.94 5.94 -6.07
N LYS A 95 -6.14 5.45 -5.83
CA LYS A 95 -6.45 4.41 -4.82
C LYS A 95 -5.79 3.08 -5.11
N ASP A 96 -5.39 2.82 -6.35
CA ASP A 96 -4.68 1.59 -6.75
C ASP A 96 -3.43 1.34 -5.90
N ARG A 97 -2.70 2.40 -5.51
CA ARG A 97 -1.54 2.28 -4.62
C ARG A 97 -1.87 1.61 -3.30
N GLY A 98 -2.94 2.08 -2.65
CA GLY A 98 -3.39 1.51 -1.38
C GLY A 98 -4.03 0.12 -1.55
N ALA A 99 -4.80 -0.05 -2.61
CA ALA A 99 -5.45 -1.32 -2.91
C ALA A 99 -4.43 -2.44 -3.14
N ALA A 100 -3.39 -2.20 -3.95
CA ALA A 100 -2.34 -3.17 -4.20
C ALA A 100 -1.62 -3.60 -2.91
N MET A 101 -1.29 -2.66 -2.01
CA MET A 101 -0.69 -2.98 -0.71
C MET A 101 -1.63 -3.79 0.18
N LEU A 102 -2.91 -3.39 0.26
CA LEU A 102 -3.90 -4.09 1.07
C LEU A 102 -4.13 -5.51 0.57
N VAL A 103 -4.30 -5.70 -0.74
CA VAL A 103 -4.52 -7.02 -1.32
C VAL A 103 -3.26 -7.90 -1.21
N ALA A 104 -2.06 -7.34 -1.38
CA ALA A 104 -0.81 -8.05 -1.15
C ALA A 104 -0.70 -8.53 0.31
N HIS A 105 -1.04 -7.67 1.28
CA HIS A 105 -1.08 -8.04 2.68
C HIS A 105 -2.11 -9.15 2.96
N CYS A 106 -3.35 -8.98 2.50
CA CYS A 106 -4.38 -10.00 2.65
C CYS A 106 -3.92 -11.37 2.11
N LYS A 107 -3.27 -11.36 0.94
CA LYS A 107 -2.77 -12.58 0.32
C LYS A 107 -1.62 -13.21 1.12
N SER A 108 -0.70 -12.41 1.66
CA SER A 108 0.42 -12.90 2.45
C SER A 108 -0.02 -13.56 3.77
N ILE A 109 -1.14 -13.15 4.33
CA ILE A 109 -1.71 -13.74 5.56
C ILE A 109 -2.82 -14.76 5.29
N GLY A 110 -3.00 -15.20 4.04
CA GLY A 110 -3.91 -16.28 3.67
C GLY A 110 -5.40 -15.89 3.62
N ILE A 111 -5.74 -14.62 3.53
CA ILE A 111 -7.13 -14.17 3.32
C ILE A 111 -7.52 -14.45 1.87
N GLU A 112 -8.57 -15.25 1.67
CA GLU A 112 -9.05 -15.67 0.35
C GLU A 112 -10.18 -14.78 -0.19
N ARG A 113 -10.92 -14.13 0.70
CA ARG A 113 -12.08 -13.30 0.33
C ARG A 113 -12.07 -11.99 1.09
N VAL A 114 -12.26 -10.91 0.36
CA VAL A 114 -12.42 -9.57 0.91
C VAL A 114 -13.69 -8.94 0.36
N VAL A 115 -14.31 -8.06 1.15
CA VAL A 115 -15.46 -7.28 0.74
C VAL A 115 -15.12 -5.81 0.91
N GLN A 116 -15.44 -5.03 -0.08
CA GLN A 116 -15.25 -3.58 -0.11
C GLN A 116 -16.62 -2.89 -0.17
N ASP A 117 -16.86 -1.99 0.76
CA ASP A 117 -17.97 -1.03 0.72
C ASP A 117 -17.41 0.35 0.39
N SER A 118 -17.68 0.83 -0.81
CA SER A 118 -17.14 2.10 -1.30
C SER A 118 -18.18 2.81 -2.16
N SER A 119 -18.33 4.11 -1.92
CA SER A 119 -19.15 5.00 -2.76
C SER A 119 -18.39 5.56 -3.98
N GLY A 120 -17.18 5.08 -4.27
CA GLY A 120 -16.36 5.64 -5.35
C GLY A 120 -15.07 4.86 -5.61
N ASN A 121 -14.02 5.57 -5.92
CA ASN A 121 -12.76 5.04 -6.47
C ASN A 121 -12.06 3.92 -5.68
N ALA A 122 -12.36 3.73 -4.39
CA ALA A 122 -11.75 2.64 -3.65
C ALA A 122 -12.40 1.27 -3.91
N GLY A 123 -13.56 1.24 -4.59
CA GLY A 123 -14.29 0.03 -4.94
C GLY A 123 -14.19 -0.39 -6.41
N ASN A 124 -13.40 0.31 -7.20
CA ASN A 124 -13.18 -0.01 -8.62
C ASN A 124 -12.32 -1.25 -8.79
#